data_553ed6f8f41bae2777f37e925e3d5639
#
_entry.id   553ed6f8f41bae2777f37e925e3d5639
#
_cell.length_a   1.000
_cell.length_b   1.000
_cell.length_c   1.000
_cell.angle_alpha   90.00
_cell.angle_beta   90.00
_cell.angle_gamma   90.00
#
_symmetry.space_group_name_H-M   'P 1'
#
loop_
_entity.id
_entity.type
_entity.pdbx_description
1 polymer ?
#
loop_
_entity_poly.entity_id
_entity_poly.type
_entity_poly.pdbx_seq_one_letter_code
_entity_poly.pdbx_strand_id
1 'polypeptide(L)'
;MDKEFIELFKGYEGDFGMADMSNTSVDTDKNKIKPNYEWAGRPVTNSDYLNHLQGKKSIGIQPCRVDKTAQFGCIDIDPPDYGTFKIENYLALFQQYKLPLVPILSKSGGLHCYIFLKEAIPTVDLIEALKAFLLPLGLKPTTEVFPKQKELQKDDKGDIKPGNFINLPYYDNGNSNRYAVDKNNSKLSVEAFIKFANESKIDKETLDKLVEETHSNILVGTNKEFDDGPPCLALCSKTKLDDGRDRFMYNYMVFAKKKYKDKWPDQVSAANYSYLESPWDKAKLDLKIKAWKGETAGHTCYEDPIKDKCMRSLCYKRPFGVKSDSISVFPEIQDFEMITYAEPEYRFNVIMPNDDKIQVVITNTKLMTTQKEVLNLVWQQTGVYFEPLKPKDFRAKLNEWRRNGQKITPPKGTQIEDRLEEELFQYCINGPQAHQRSQIHNGSCYTE
;
A
#
# COMPACT_ATOMS: atom_id res chain seq x y z
N MET A 1 -5.39 -29.64 -18.21
CA MET A 1 -6.25 -28.42 -18.26
C MET A 1 -6.64 -27.95 -16.85
N ASP A 2 -7.52 -28.66 -16.15
CA ASP A 2 -8.08 -28.14 -14.87
C ASP A 2 -7.02 -27.90 -13.79
N LYS A 3 -6.08 -28.81 -13.59
CA LYS A 3 -4.98 -28.64 -12.65
C LYS A 3 -4.10 -27.44 -12.97
N GLU A 4 -3.80 -27.22 -14.23
CA GLU A 4 -2.97 -26.11 -14.70
C GLU A 4 -3.69 -24.77 -14.53
N PHE A 5 -5.00 -24.73 -14.79
CA PHE A 5 -5.80 -23.54 -14.53
C PHE A 5 -5.80 -23.20 -13.04
N ILE A 6 -6.00 -24.19 -12.16
CA ILE A 6 -5.95 -24.00 -10.71
C ILE A 6 -4.57 -23.45 -10.28
N GLU A 7 -3.47 -24.03 -10.79
CA GLU A 7 -2.11 -23.58 -10.45
C GLU A 7 -1.82 -22.13 -10.90
N LEU A 8 -2.42 -21.65 -12.00
CA LEU A 8 -2.27 -20.25 -12.43
C LEU A 8 -2.89 -19.27 -11.44
N PHE A 9 -4.01 -19.64 -10.81
CA PHE A 9 -4.78 -18.76 -9.92
C PHE A 9 -4.68 -19.14 -8.44
N LYS A 10 -3.60 -19.81 -8.05
CA LYS A 10 -3.36 -20.21 -6.68
C LYS A 10 -3.02 -19.01 -5.81
N GLY A 11 -3.96 -18.58 -4.98
CA GLY A 11 -3.86 -17.45 -4.07
C GLY A 11 -4.15 -17.84 -2.63
N TYR A 12 -4.98 -17.05 -1.93
CA TYR A 12 -5.49 -17.40 -0.60
C TYR A 12 -6.48 -18.56 -0.71
N GLU A 13 -6.17 -19.65 -0.03
CA GLU A 13 -6.95 -20.90 -0.10
C GLU A 13 -8.03 -20.99 0.99
N GLY A 14 -7.96 -20.16 2.04
CA GLY A 14 -8.87 -20.24 3.20
C GLY A 14 -10.28 -19.74 2.93
N ASP A 15 -10.47 -18.91 1.92
CA ASP A 15 -11.77 -18.42 1.48
C ASP A 15 -11.71 -17.94 0.02
N PHE A 16 -12.85 -17.76 -0.62
CA PHE A 16 -12.92 -17.28 -2.00
C PHE A 16 -14.19 -16.47 -2.24
N GLY A 17 -14.12 -15.53 -3.17
CA GLY A 17 -15.27 -14.73 -3.57
C GLY A 17 -16.23 -15.48 -4.47
N MET A 18 -17.50 -15.22 -4.31
CA MET A 18 -18.58 -15.74 -5.16
C MET A 18 -19.40 -14.59 -5.73
N ALA A 19 -19.87 -14.73 -6.95
CA ALA A 19 -20.84 -13.82 -7.55
C ALA A 19 -22.22 -14.46 -7.53
N ASP A 20 -23.14 -13.88 -6.77
CA ASP A 20 -24.56 -14.26 -6.82
C ASP A 20 -25.24 -13.51 -7.96
N MET A 21 -25.55 -14.25 -9.02
CA MET A 21 -26.22 -13.72 -10.21
C MET A 21 -27.75 -13.61 -10.01
N SER A 22 -28.32 -14.24 -8.98
CA SER A 22 -29.75 -14.16 -8.68
C SER A 22 -30.12 -12.88 -7.92
N ASN A 23 -29.14 -12.28 -7.24
CA ASN A 23 -29.31 -11.07 -6.45
C ASN A 23 -28.39 -9.96 -7.03
N THR A 24 -28.98 -9.13 -7.90
CA THR A 24 -28.23 -8.07 -8.59
C THR A 24 -28.66 -6.70 -8.09
N SER A 25 -27.68 -5.80 -7.88
CA SER A 25 -27.91 -4.38 -7.64
C SER A 25 -27.64 -3.57 -8.89
N VAL A 26 -28.31 -2.44 -9.05
CA VAL A 26 -28.06 -1.49 -10.14
C VAL A 26 -27.11 -0.40 -9.62
N ASP A 27 -25.93 -0.29 -10.23
CA ASP A 27 -25.07 0.86 -10.02
C ASP A 27 -25.62 2.05 -10.82
N THR A 28 -26.28 2.97 -10.11
CA THR A 28 -26.93 4.13 -10.71
C THR A 28 -25.97 5.10 -11.39
N ASP A 29 -24.71 5.17 -10.89
CA ASP A 29 -23.69 6.08 -11.46
C ASP A 29 -23.10 5.56 -12.77
N LYS A 30 -23.09 4.24 -12.96
CA LYS A 30 -22.52 3.61 -14.17
C LYS A 30 -23.55 2.87 -15.02
N ASN A 31 -24.81 2.91 -14.64
CA ASN A 31 -25.92 2.17 -15.30
C ASN A 31 -25.61 0.67 -15.53
N LYS A 32 -24.92 0.06 -14.56
CA LYS A 32 -24.44 -1.35 -14.63
C LYS A 32 -25.16 -2.20 -13.61
N ILE A 33 -25.55 -3.40 -14.04
CA ILE A 33 -26.02 -4.45 -13.12
C ILE A 33 -24.80 -5.09 -12.46
N LYS A 34 -24.69 -4.94 -11.15
CA LYS A 34 -23.66 -5.61 -10.34
C LYS A 34 -24.26 -6.84 -9.67
N PRO A 35 -23.66 -8.03 -9.82
CA PRO A 35 -24.01 -9.14 -8.96
C PRO A 35 -23.58 -8.82 -7.52
N ASN A 36 -24.30 -9.37 -6.57
CA ASN A 36 -23.82 -9.34 -5.19
C ASN A 36 -22.60 -10.24 -5.08
N TYR A 37 -21.53 -9.68 -4.50
CA TYR A 37 -20.31 -10.42 -4.22
C TYR A 37 -20.27 -10.76 -2.73
N GLU A 38 -20.03 -12.03 -2.43
CA GLU A 38 -19.91 -12.52 -1.08
C GLU A 38 -18.70 -13.45 -0.94
N TRP A 39 -18.24 -13.64 0.28
CA TRP A 39 -17.23 -14.64 0.60
C TRP A 39 -17.93 -15.98 0.89
N ALA A 40 -17.29 -17.08 0.46
CA ALA A 40 -17.85 -18.42 0.63
C ALA A 40 -17.90 -18.88 2.08
N GLY A 41 -17.07 -18.30 2.95
CA GLY A 41 -16.94 -18.65 4.38
C GLY A 41 -16.29 -20.03 4.58
N ARG A 42 -15.58 -20.54 3.59
CA ARG A 42 -14.88 -21.83 3.63
C ARG A 42 -13.72 -21.87 2.65
N PRO A 43 -12.76 -22.80 2.85
CA PRO A 43 -11.68 -23.01 1.90
C PRO A 43 -12.16 -23.31 0.47
N VAL A 44 -11.39 -22.81 -0.51
CA VAL A 44 -11.61 -23.13 -1.93
C VAL A 44 -11.15 -24.54 -2.21
N THR A 45 -11.89 -25.24 -3.07
CA THR A 45 -11.59 -26.62 -3.49
C THR A 45 -11.42 -26.70 -5.01
N ASN A 46 -10.80 -27.77 -5.50
CA ASN A 46 -10.71 -28.03 -6.93
C ASN A 46 -12.09 -28.08 -7.60
N SER A 47 -13.11 -28.55 -6.87
CA SER A 47 -14.49 -28.60 -7.37
C SER A 47 -15.06 -27.20 -7.62
N ASP A 48 -14.66 -26.19 -6.85
CA ASP A 48 -15.11 -24.81 -7.05
C ASP A 48 -14.58 -24.23 -8.36
N TYR A 49 -13.32 -24.50 -8.69
CA TYR A 49 -12.73 -24.12 -9.99
C TYR A 49 -13.42 -24.87 -11.15
N LEU A 50 -13.71 -26.16 -10.99
CA LEU A 50 -14.44 -26.94 -12.01
C LEU A 50 -15.85 -26.40 -12.22
N ASN A 51 -16.56 -26.10 -11.14
CA ASN A 51 -17.90 -25.52 -11.21
C ASN A 51 -17.88 -24.14 -11.89
N HIS A 52 -16.80 -23.36 -11.69
CA HIS A 52 -16.60 -22.09 -12.38
C HIS A 52 -16.44 -22.29 -13.90
N LEU A 53 -15.55 -23.17 -14.32
CA LEU A 53 -15.34 -23.50 -15.73
C LEU A 53 -16.58 -24.12 -16.40
N GLN A 54 -17.43 -24.79 -15.63
CA GLN A 54 -18.70 -25.40 -16.09
C GLN A 54 -19.87 -24.42 -16.08
N GLY A 55 -19.67 -23.13 -15.73
CA GLY A 55 -20.74 -22.14 -15.69
C GLY A 55 -21.72 -22.28 -14.53
N LYS A 56 -21.42 -23.14 -13.55
CA LYS A 56 -22.32 -23.39 -12.40
C LYS A 56 -22.22 -22.29 -11.34
N LYS A 57 -20.99 -21.83 -11.01
CA LYS A 57 -20.74 -20.81 -10.01
C LYS A 57 -19.52 -19.97 -10.34
N SER A 58 -19.71 -18.66 -10.48
CA SER A 58 -18.59 -17.75 -10.72
C SER A 58 -17.80 -17.50 -9.44
N ILE A 59 -16.50 -17.72 -9.46
CA ILE A 59 -15.62 -17.49 -8.31
C ILE A 59 -14.55 -16.44 -8.60
N GLY A 60 -14.04 -15.87 -7.50
CA GLY A 60 -12.90 -14.98 -7.50
C GLY A 60 -11.88 -15.39 -6.44
N ILE A 61 -10.61 -15.17 -6.71
CA ILE A 61 -9.51 -15.54 -5.80
C ILE A 61 -8.77 -14.29 -5.36
N GLN A 62 -8.42 -14.24 -4.09
CA GLN A 62 -7.53 -13.23 -3.54
C GLN A 62 -6.08 -13.66 -3.81
N PRO A 63 -5.28 -12.84 -4.55
CA PRO A 63 -3.92 -13.26 -4.89
C PRO A 63 -2.96 -13.31 -3.70
N CYS A 64 -3.15 -12.45 -2.68
CA CYS A 64 -2.30 -12.42 -1.49
C CYS A 64 -2.54 -13.66 -0.62
N ARG A 65 -1.47 -14.38 -0.29
CA ARG A 65 -1.46 -15.59 0.55
C ARG A 65 -1.20 -15.26 2.01
N VAL A 66 -1.35 -16.27 2.88
CA VAL A 66 -1.11 -16.15 4.34
C VAL A 66 0.35 -15.77 4.65
N ASP A 67 1.28 -16.27 3.87
CA ASP A 67 2.73 -16.01 3.98
C ASP A 67 3.17 -14.66 3.38
N LYS A 68 2.22 -13.79 3.05
CA LYS A 68 2.44 -12.46 2.43
C LYS A 68 3.07 -12.54 1.03
N THR A 69 2.88 -13.64 0.34
CA THR A 69 3.34 -13.83 -1.04
C THR A 69 2.17 -13.86 -2.03
N ALA A 70 2.47 -13.66 -3.31
CA ALA A 70 1.53 -13.84 -4.41
C ALA A 70 2.24 -14.44 -5.62
N GLN A 71 1.53 -15.28 -6.38
CA GLN A 71 2.07 -15.93 -7.58
C GLN A 71 1.44 -15.38 -8.86
N PHE A 72 0.39 -14.62 -8.74
CA PHE A 72 -0.22 -13.88 -9.83
C PHE A 72 -0.71 -12.52 -9.35
N GLY A 73 -0.83 -11.60 -10.27
CA GLY A 73 -1.42 -10.29 -10.04
C GLY A 73 -2.20 -9.81 -11.24
N CYS A 74 -2.85 -8.69 -11.11
CA CYS A 74 -3.67 -8.13 -12.18
C CYS A 74 -3.73 -6.61 -12.09
N ILE A 75 -3.69 -5.95 -13.24
CA ILE A 75 -4.10 -4.56 -13.40
C ILE A 75 -5.54 -4.58 -13.92
N ASP A 76 -6.46 -3.94 -13.20
CA ASP A 76 -7.87 -3.87 -13.58
C ASP A 76 -8.14 -2.53 -14.29
N ILE A 77 -8.34 -2.61 -15.60
CA ILE A 77 -8.56 -1.43 -16.46
C ILE A 77 -10.06 -1.30 -16.75
N ASP A 78 -10.69 -0.42 -16.00
CA ASP A 78 -12.05 0.02 -16.24
C ASP A 78 -11.99 1.34 -17.05
N PRO A 79 -12.33 1.36 -18.33
CA PRO A 79 -12.30 2.58 -19.11
C PRO A 79 -13.40 3.54 -18.66
N PRO A 80 -13.14 4.86 -18.72
CA PRO A 80 -14.17 5.87 -18.42
C PRO A 80 -15.30 5.88 -19.46
N ASP A 81 -14.99 5.46 -20.68
CA ASP A 81 -15.92 5.31 -21.79
C ASP A 81 -15.60 4.03 -22.57
N TYR A 82 -16.51 3.06 -22.49
CA TYR A 82 -16.36 1.77 -23.18
C TYR A 82 -16.52 1.88 -24.71
N GLY A 83 -17.17 2.93 -25.19
CA GLY A 83 -17.36 3.16 -26.63
C GLY A 83 -16.06 3.56 -27.34
N THR A 84 -15.14 4.18 -26.63
CA THR A 84 -13.84 4.62 -27.16
C THR A 84 -12.69 3.71 -26.77
N PHE A 85 -12.94 2.70 -25.92
CA PHE A 85 -11.92 1.77 -25.43
C PHE A 85 -11.45 0.82 -26.55
N LYS A 86 -10.14 0.83 -26.82
CA LYS A 86 -9.51 -0.02 -27.84
C LYS A 86 -8.43 -0.87 -27.19
N ILE A 87 -8.68 -2.16 -27.13
CA ILE A 87 -7.75 -3.16 -26.58
C ILE A 87 -6.41 -3.13 -27.34
N GLU A 88 -6.45 -2.96 -28.64
CA GLU A 88 -5.27 -2.97 -29.52
C GLU A 88 -4.22 -1.94 -29.07
N ASN A 89 -4.65 -0.80 -28.50
CA ASN A 89 -3.72 0.19 -27.97
C ASN A 89 -2.91 -0.38 -26.79
N TYR A 90 -3.55 -1.14 -25.90
CA TYR A 90 -2.85 -1.78 -24.77
C TYR A 90 -1.96 -2.92 -25.21
N LEU A 91 -2.42 -3.72 -26.18
CA LEU A 91 -1.60 -4.80 -26.76
C LEU A 91 -0.32 -4.25 -27.41
N ALA A 92 -0.42 -3.12 -28.11
CA ALA A 92 0.74 -2.44 -28.68
C ALA A 92 1.71 -1.94 -27.59
N LEU A 93 1.18 -1.37 -26.48
CA LEU A 93 1.99 -0.92 -25.35
C LEU A 93 2.66 -2.10 -24.63
N PHE A 94 1.97 -3.26 -24.46
CA PHE A 94 2.58 -4.45 -23.86
C PHE A 94 3.77 -4.93 -24.70
N GLN A 95 3.65 -4.91 -26.03
CA GLN A 95 4.76 -5.25 -26.93
C GLN A 95 5.89 -4.21 -26.86
N GLN A 96 5.55 -2.93 -26.93
CA GLN A 96 6.51 -1.82 -26.89
C GLN A 96 7.38 -1.85 -25.62
N TYR A 97 6.75 -2.06 -24.47
CA TYR A 97 7.43 -2.10 -23.16
C TYR A 97 7.81 -3.52 -22.72
N LYS A 98 7.58 -4.53 -23.57
CA LYS A 98 7.87 -5.97 -23.31
C LYS A 98 7.24 -6.45 -22.00
N LEU A 99 6.05 -5.95 -21.66
CA LEU A 99 5.37 -6.33 -20.42
C LEU A 99 4.77 -7.74 -20.55
N PRO A 100 5.05 -8.65 -19.61
CA PRO A 100 4.55 -10.02 -19.64
C PRO A 100 3.11 -10.11 -19.14
N LEU A 101 2.26 -9.23 -19.66
CA LEU A 101 0.86 -9.12 -19.26
C LEU A 101 -0.02 -9.95 -20.20
N VAL A 102 -0.86 -10.78 -19.60
CA VAL A 102 -1.86 -11.59 -20.29
C VAL A 102 -3.20 -10.83 -20.26
N PRO A 103 -3.64 -10.29 -21.40
CA PRO A 103 -4.87 -9.52 -21.47
C PRO A 103 -6.10 -10.42 -21.47
N ILE A 104 -7.03 -10.16 -20.58
CA ILE A 104 -8.29 -10.87 -20.44
C ILE A 104 -9.43 -9.87 -20.42
N LEU A 105 -10.43 -10.05 -21.27
CA LEU A 105 -11.62 -9.22 -21.25
C LEU A 105 -12.34 -9.34 -19.91
N SER A 106 -12.71 -8.21 -19.32
CA SER A 106 -13.55 -8.18 -18.13
C SER A 106 -15.03 -8.36 -18.51
N LYS A 107 -15.85 -8.71 -17.54
CA LYS A 107 -17.30 -8.88 -17.71
C LYS A 107 -17.99 -7.64 -18.32
N SER A 108 -17.49 -6.47 -18.00
CA SER A 108 -18.06 -5.16 -18.42
C SER A 108 -17.43 -4.60 -19.69
N GLY A 109 -16.53 -5.34 -20.34
CA GLY A 109 -15.83 -4.86 -21.55
C GLY A 109 -14.55 -4.10 -21.29
N GLY A 110 -14.10 -3.99 -20.03
CA GLY A 110 -12.76 -3.55 -19.66
C GLY A 110 -11.73 -4.66 -19.83
N LEU A 111 -10.54 -4.47 -19.27
CA LEU A 111 -9.42 -5.38 -19.45
C LEU A 111 -8.76 -5.72 -18.11
N HIS A 112 -8.69 -6.98 -17.78
CA HIS A 112 -7.87 -7.52 -16.71
C HIS A 112 -6.51 -7.97 -17.29
N CYS A 113 -5.45 -7.26 -16.94
CA CYS A 113 -4.10 -7.57 -17.41
C CYS A 113 -3.39 -8.39 -16.35
N TYR A 114 -3.38 -9.71 -16.52
CA TYR A 114 -2.76 -10.63 -15.55
C TYR A 114 -1.26 -10.75 -15.76
N ILE A 115 -0.53 -10.86 -14.66
CA ILE A 115 0.85 -11.30 -14.63
C ILE A 115 0.92 -12.62 -13.85
N PHE A 116 1.69 -13.57 -14.38
CA PHE A 116 1.91 -14.86 -13.75
C PHE A 116 3.40 -15.02 -13.46
N LEU A 117 3.72 -15.59 -12.30
CA LEU A 117 5.08 -15.76 -11.83
C LEU A 117 5.44 -17.24 -11.78
N LYS A 118 6.72 -17.57 -12.03
CA LYS A 118 7.24 -18.94 -11.90
C LYS A 118 7.19 -19.41 -10.46
N GLU A 119 7.41 -18.49 -9.51
CA GLU A 119 7.38 -18.71 -8.06
C GLU A 119 6.62 -17.57 -7.37
N ALA A 120 6.17 -17.82 -6.17
CA ALA A 120 5.52 -16.78 -5.36
C ALA A 120 6.58 -15.80 -4.83
N ILE A 121 6.29 -14.51 -4.93
CA ILE A 121 7.15 -13.43 -4.45
C ILE A 121 6.44 -12.63 -3.36
N PRO A 122 7.14 -11.80 -2.56
CA PRO A 122 6.49 -10.90 -1.63
C PRO A 122 5.41 -10.06 -2.32
N THR A 123 4.22 -10.05 -1.72
CA THR A 123 3.05 -9.34 -2.29
C THR A 123 3.33 -7.86 -2.52
N VAL A 124 4.12 -7.23 -1.65
CA VAL A 124 4.51 -5.82 -1.79
C VAL A 124 5.29 -5.58 -3.07
N ASP A 125 6.23 -6.46 -3.42
CA ASP A 125 7.05 -6.34 -4.62
C ASP A 125 6.20 -6.44 -5.89
N LEU A 126 5.24 -7.38 -5.90
CA LEU A 126 4.31 -7.52 -7.02
C LEU A 126 3.41 -6.30 -7.19
N ILE A 127 2.87 -5.76 -6.09
CA ILE A 127 2.06 -4.52 -6.12
C ILE A 127 2.88 -3.35 -6.69
N GLU A 128 4.13 -3.20 -6.26
CA GLU A 128 5.00 -2.13 -6.74
C GLU A 128 5.35 -2.28 -8.22
N ALA A 129 5.61 -3.49 -8.68
CA ALA A 129 5.85 -3.77 -10.09
C ALA A 129 4.62 -3.44 -10.95
N LEU A 130 3.44 -3.90 -10.55
CA LEU A 130 2.20 -3.59 -11.28
C LEU A 130 1.94 -2.08 -11.32
N LYS A 131 2.19 -1.36 -10.22
CA LYS A 131 2.08 0.10 -10.19
C LYS A 131 3.10 0.81 -11.08
N ALA A 132 4.31 0.27 -11.21
CA ALA A 132 5.30 0.80 -12.13
C ALA A 132 4.85 0.69 -13.60
N PHE A 133 4.06 -0.33 -13.95
CA PHE A 133 3.53 -0.52 -15.29
C PHE A 133 2.35 0.39 -15.64
N LEU A 134 1.72 1.04 -14.67
CA LEU A 134 0.55 1.91 -14.93
C LEU A 134 0.90 3.10 -15.83
N LEU A 135 2.00 3.79 -15.52
CA LEU A 135 2.36 5.01 -16.22
C LEU A 135 2.70 4.80 -17.71
N PRO A 136 3.50 3.78 -18.12
CA PRO A 136 3.75 3.49 -19.53
C PRO A 136 2.48 3.05 -20.28
N LEU A 137 1.51 2.51 -19.56
CA LEU A 137 0.22 2.15 -20.12
C LEU A 137 -0.76 3.35 -20.22
N GLY A 138 -0.31 4.55 -19.85
CA GLY A 138 -1.17 5.75 -19.84
C GLY A 138 -2.25 5.70 -18.75
N LEU A 139 -2.10 4.84 -17.75
CA LEU A 139 -3.07 4.66 -16.68
C LEU A 139 -2.76 5.57 -15.49
N LYS A 140 -3.80 5.93 -14.75
CA LYS A 140 -3.66 6.73 -13.53
C LYS A 140 -3.03 5.90 -12.41
N PRO A 141 -2.25 6.51 -11.50
CA PRO A 141 -1.71 5.82 -10.31
C PRO A 141 -2.79 5.23 -9.40
N THR A 142 -4.04 5.69 -9.54
CA THR A 142 -5.21 5.18 -8.81
C THR A 142 -5.88 3.98 -9.47
N THR A 143 -5.41 3.56 -10.65
CA THR A 143 -5.91 2.33 -11.31
C THR A 143 -5.73 1.13 -10.39
N GLU A 144 -6.78 0.31 -10.30
CA GLU A 144 -6.78 -0.83 -9.40
C GLU A 144 -5.78 -1.89 -9.83
N VAL A 145 -4.98 -2.36 -8.85
CA VAL A 145 -4.09 -3.50 -9.02
C VAL A 145 -4.41 -4.56 -7.97
N PHE A 146 -4.29 -5.81 -8.33
CA PHE A 146 -4.42 -6.95 -7.43
C PHE A 146 -3.10 -7.69 -7.34
N PRO A 147 -2.67 -8.09 -6.13
CA PRO A 147 -3.34 -7.93 -4.84
C PRO A 147 -3.54 -6.46 -4.46
N LYS A 148 -4.66 -6.12 -3.79
CA LYS A 148 -4.88 -4.79 -3.19
C LYS A 148 -4.20 -4.67 -1.83
N GLN A 149 -4.11 -5.76 -1.09
CA GLN A 149 -3.51 -5.83 0.24
C GLN A 149 -2.07 -6.33 0.15
N LYS A 150 -1.17 -5.74 0.92
CA LYS A 150 0.21 -6.20 1.09
C LYS A 150 0.27 -7.50 1.91
N GLU A 151 -0.66 -7.65 2.84
CA GLU A 151 -0.82 -8.80 3.72
C GLU A 151 -2.29 -9.02 4.08
N LEU A 152 -2.63 -10.21 4.52
CA LEU A 152 -3.96 -10.52 5.04
C LEU A 152 -4.10 -9.97 6.45
N GLN A 153 -5.18 -9.24 6.69
CA GLN A 153 -5.50 -8.73 8.01
C GLN A 153 -6.11 -9.84 8.87
N LYS A 154 -5.97 -9.72 10.18
CA LYS A 154 -6.66 -10.57 11.15
C LYS A 154 -7.78 -9.78 11.81
N ASP A 155 -8.85 -10.45 12.15
CA ASP A 155 -9.91 -9.90 12.98
C ASP A 155 -9.52 -9.91 14.48
N ASP A 156 -10.43 -9.41 15.33
CA ASP A 156 -10.21 -9.33 16.79
C ASP A 156 -10.06 -10.71 17.46
N LYS A 157 -10.42 -11.79 16.76
CA LYS A 157 -10.29 -13.18 17.24
C LYS A 157 -9.00 -13.84 16.74
N GLY A 158 -8.25 -13.16 15.88
CA GLY A 158 -7.04 -13.67 15.25
C GLY A 158 -7.32 -14.46 13.96
N ASP A 159 -8.58 -14.54 13.51
CA ASP A 159 -8.95 -15.18 12.27
C ASP A 159 -8.61 -14.29 11.08
N ILE A 160 -8.20 -14.91 9.97
CA ILE A 160 -7.84 -14.18 8.76
C ILE A 160 -9.10 -13.54 8.17
N LYS A 161 -9.09 -12.21 8.09
CA LYS A 161 -10.13 -11.45 7.39
C LYS A 161 -9.84 -11.45 5.89
N PRO A 162 -10.74 -12.00 5.07
CA PRO A 162 -10.59 -11.95 3.63
C PRO A 162 -10.47 -10.51 3.13
N GLY A 163 -9.55 -10.28 2.18
CA GLY A 163 -9.33 -8.96 1.57
C GLY A 163 -10.14 -8.80 0.28
N ASN A 164 -9.49 -8.33 -0.80
CA ASN A 164 -10.14 -8.19 -2.10
C ASN A 164 -9.77 -9.35 -3.00
N PHE A 165 -10.75 -9.98 -3.61
CA PHE A 165 -10.55 -10.98 -4.66
C PHE A 165 -10.72 -10.38 -6.05
N ILE A 166 -10.17 -11.05 -7.05
CA ILE A 166 -10.43 -10.76 -8.46
C ILE A 166 -11.19 -11.94 -9.06
N ASN A 167 -12.24 -11.63 -9.84
CA ASN A 167 -13.03 -12.66 -10.51
C ASN A 167 -12.20 -13.40 -11.55
N LEU A 168 -12.25 -14.73 -11.53
CA LEU A 168 -11.53 -15.54 -12.48
C LEU A 168 -12.11 -15.45 -13.91
N PRO A 169 -11.27 -15.58 -14.94
CA PRO A 169 -11.72 -15.67 -16.32
C PRO A 169 -12.34 -17.04 -16.63
N TYR A 170 -12.92 -17.14 -17.81
CA TYR A 170 -13.48 -18.39 -18.36
C TYR A 170 -14.63 -19.00 -17.55
N TYR A 171 -15.40 -18.17 -16.85
CA TYR A 171 -16.68 -18.65 -16.32
C TYR A 171 -17.55 -19.14 -17.47
N ASP A 172 -18.06 -20.37 -17.37
CA ASP A 172 -18.76 -21.07 -18.47
C ASP A 172 -17.88 -21.30 -19.71
N ASN A 173 -16.58 -21.51 -19.51
CA ASN A 173 -15.59 -21.90 -20.51
C ASN A 173 -15.83 -21.27 -21.89
N GLY A 174 -16.33 -22.05 -22.87
CA GLY A 174 -16.50 -21.64 -24.27
C GLY A 174 -17.50 -20.49 -24.46
N ASN A 175 -18.48 -20.33 -23.58
CA ASN A 175 -19.50 -19.29 -23.63
C ASN A 175 -19.08 -18.02 -22.86
N SER A 176 -17.89 -18.05 -22.24
CA SER A 176 -17.43 -16.93 -21.43
C SER A 176 -17.24 -15.65 -22.26
N ASN A 177 -17.71 -14.55 -21.70
CA ASN A 177 -17.33 -13.20 -22.17
C ASN A 177 -16.06 -12.68 -21.48
N ARG A 178 -15.50 -13.45 -20.52
CA ARG A 178 -14.24 -13.19 -19.81
C ARG A 178 -13.17 -14.16 -20.33
N TYR A 179 -12.56 -13.84 -21.45
CA TYR A 179 -11.58 -14.68 -22.12
C TYR A 179 -10.30 -13.89 -22.43
N ALA A 180 -9.19 -14.60 -22.50
CA ALA A 180 -7.93 -14.01 -22.91
C ALA A 180 -7.91 -13.77 -24.43
N VAL A 181 -7.14 -12.77 -24.83
CA VAL A 181 -6.83 -12.50 -26.22
C VAL A 181 -5.32 -12.59 -26.46
N ASP A 182 -4.93 -12.98 -27.67
CA ASP A 182 -3.54 -12.97 -28.09
C ASP A 182 -3.08 -11.57 -28.53
N LYS A 183 -1.83 -11.46 -28.99
CA LYS A 183 -1.25 -10.19 -29.49
C LYS A 183 -1.99 -9.58 -30.67
N ASN A 184 -2.81 -10.34 -31.38
CA ASN A 184 -3.60 -9.93 -32.52
C ASN A 184 -5.08 -9.66 -32.15
N ASN A 185 -5.39 -9.62 -30.86
CA ASN A 185 -6.75 -9.49 -30.32
C ASN A 185 -7.67 -10.67 -30.68
N SER A 186 -7.09 -11.86 -30.93
CA SER A 186 -7.87 -13.07 -31.20
C SER A 186 -8.22 -13.80 -29.91
N LYS A 187 -9.48 -14.22 -29.76
CA LYS A 187 -9.96 -14.97 -28.59
C LYS A 187 -9.21 -16.29 -28.45
N LEU A 188 -8.71 -16.56 -27.24
CA LEU A 188 -8.07 -17.81 -26.88
C LEU A 188 -9.07 -18.78 -26.23
N SER A 189 -8.94 -20.09 -26.54
CA SER A 189 -9.60 -21.13 -25.73
C SER A 189 -8.94 -21.23 -24.35
N VAL A 190 -9.55 -21.94 -23.40
CA VAL A 190 -8.95 -22.16 -22.08
C VAL A 190 -7.57 -22.82 -22.18
N GLU A 191 -7.43 -23.83 -23.06
CA GLU A 191 -6.18 -24.55 -23.29
C GLU A 191 -5.10 -23.62 -23.86
N ALA A 192 -5.46 -22.81 -24.87
CA ALA A 192 -4.56 -21.86 -25.49
C ALA A 192 -4.15 -20.75 -24.49
N PHE A 193 -5.09 -20.30 -23.67
CA PHE A 193 -4.80 -19.36 -22.59
C PHE A 193 -3.84 -19.94 -21.55
N ILE A 194 -4.09 -21.16 -21.06
CA ILE A 194 -3.20 -21.81 -20.09
C ILE A 194 -1.77 -21.93 -20.66
N LYS A 195 -1.64 -22.34 -21.92
CA LYS A 195 -0.35 -22.38 -22.58
C LYS A 195 0.30 -20.99 -22.64
N PHE A 196 -0.42 -19.99 -23.11
CA PHE A 196 0.05 -18.62 -23.21
C PHE A 196 0.46 -18.04 -21.84
N ALA A 197 -0.35 -18.25 -20.82
CA ALA A 197 -0.06 -17.82 -19.45
C ALA A 197 1.21 -18.49 -18.89
N ASN A 198 1.38 -19.80 -19.11
CA ASN A 198 2.59 -20.51 -18.67
C ASN A 198 3.85 -20.06 -19.41
N GLU A 199 3.77 -19.78 -20.71
CA GLU A 199 4.86 -19.24 -21.52
C GLU A 199 5.22 -17.78 -21.10
N SER A 200 4.25 -17.03 -20.57
CA SER A 200 4.43 -15.66 -20.11
C SER A 200 4.95 -15.55 -18.68
N LYS A 201 5.11 -16.67 -17.96
CA LYS A 201 5.61 -16.66 -16.57
C LYS A 201 7.03 -16.15 -16.49
N ILE A 202 7.26 -15.21 -15.59
CA ILE A 202 8.58 -14.68 -15.27
C ILE A 202 8.96 -14.94 -13.82
N ASP A 203 10.25 -14.90 -13.53
CA ASP A 203 10.79 -14.92 -12.17
C ASP A 203 10.95 -13.49 -11.61
N LYS A 204 11.27 -13.40 -10.33
CA LYS A 204 11.44 -12.12 -9.65
C LYS A 204 12.56 -11.28 -10.26
N GLU A 205 13.69 -11.88 -10.64
CA GLU A 205 14.81 -11.15 -11.24
C GLU A 205 14.41 -10.48 -12.56
N THR A 206 13.67 -11.19 -13.40
CA THR A 206 13.13 -10.65 -14.66
C THR A 206 12.12 -9.53 -14.38
N LEU A 207 11.26 -9.69 -13.38
CA LEU A 207 10.30 -8.67 -13.00
C LEU A 207 11.01 -7.39 -12.55
N ASP A 208 12.02 -7.49 -11.67
CA ASP A 208 12.79 -6.36 -11.17
C ASP A 208 13.50 -5.61 -12.32
N LYS A 209 14.11 -6.34 -13.26
CA LYS A 209 14.72 -5.74 -14.47
C LYS A 209 13.70 -5.01 -15.33
N LEU A 210 12.53 -5.59 -15.56
CA LEU A 210 11.46 -4.94 -16.33
C LEU A 210 10.97 -3.65 -15.66
N VAL A 211 10.88 -3.62 -14.34
CA VAL A 211 10.53 -2.40 -13.59
C VAL A 211 11.60 -1.33 -13.79
N GLU A 212 12.88 -1.69 -13.70
CA GLU A 212 14.00 -0.75 -13.92
C GLU A 212 14.05 -0.22 -15.35
N GLU A 213 13.90 -1.10 -16.35
CA GLU A 213 13.84 -0.71 -17.76
C GLU A 213 12.63 0.19 -18.04
N THR A 214 11.46 -0.14 -17.48
CA THR A 214 10.24 0.67 -17.59
C THR A 214 10.45 2.07 -17.03
N HIS A 215 11.03 2.17 -15.83
CA HIS A 215 11.37 3.46 -15.23
C HIS A 215 12.35 4.26 -16.08
N SER A 216 13.37 3.61 -16.60
CA SER A 216 14.38 4.24 -17.46
C SER A 216 13.77 4.76 -18.76
N ASN A 217 12.95 3.98 -19.42
CA ASN A 217 12.28 4.35 -20.67
C ASN A 217 11.34 5.56 -20.50
N ILE A 218 10.59 5.59 -19.38
CA ILE A 218 9.70 6.71 -19.07
C ILE A 218 10.48 8.01 -18.86
N LEU A 219 11.69 7.94 -18.31
CA LEU A 219 12.55 9.10 -18.02
C LEU A 219 13.41 9.52 -19.20
N VAL A 220 13.39 8.83 -20.34
CA VAL A 220 14.11 9.28 -21.53
C VAL A 220 13.66 10.70 -21.92
N GLY A 221 14.66 11.56 -22.17
CA GLY A 221 14.44 12.96 -22.57
C GLY A 221 14.00 13.88 -21.41
N THR A 222 14.06 13.43 -20.17
CA THR A 222 13.89 14.32 -19.01
C THR A 222 15.17 15.14 -18.75
N ASN A 223 15.03 16.25 -18.02
CA ASN A 223 16.16 17.08 -17.64
C ASN A 223 17.04 16.35 -16.62
N LYS A 224 18.34 16.26 -16.88
CA LYS A 224 19.35 15.63 -16.01
C LYS A 224 19.44 16.25 -14.62
N GLU A 225 18.92 17.46 -14.44
CA GLU A 225 18.82 18.10 -13.12
C GLU A 225 18.10 17.19 -12.11
N PHE A 226 17.13 16.38 -12.58
CA PHE A 226 16.30 15.53 -11.74
C PHE A 226 16.78 14.07 -11.65
N ASP A 227 17.93 13.71 -12.20
CA ASP A 227 18.41 12.31 -12.22
C ASP A 227 18.57 11.73 -10.81
N ASP A 228 18.89 12.57 -9.84
CA ASP A 228 19.07 12.25 -8.43
C ASP A 228 17.91 12.72 -7.53
N GLY A 229 16.86 13.31 -8.13
CA GLY A 229 15.70 13.90 -7.47
C GLY A 229 14.38 13.18 -7.78
N PRO A 230 13.25 13.80 -7.40
CA PRO A 230 11.93 13.21 -7.62
C PRO A 230 11.62 13.00 -9.11
N PRO A 231 11.34 11.76 -9.58
CA PRO A 231 11.06 11.49 -10.98
C PRO A 231 9.83 12.26 -11.52
N CYS A 232 8.85 12.53 -10.66
CA CYS A 232 7.67 13.29 -11.03
C CYS A 232 8.00 14.73 -11.46
N LEU A 233 9.00 15.37 -10.86
CA LEU A 233 9.47 16.69 -11.30
C LEU A 233 10.11 16.61 -12.69
N ALA A 234 10.92 15.58 -12.94
CA ALA A 234 11.48 15.31 -14.26
C ALA A 234 10.40 15.15 -15.33
N LEU A 235 9.35 14.42 -15.01
CA LEU A 235 8.21 14.16 -15.92
C LEU A 235 7.33 15.40 -16.13
N CYS A 236 7.11 16.18 -15.07
CA CYS A 236 6.35 17.43 -15.17
C CYS A 236 7.09 18.47 -16.02
N SER A 237 8.42 18.49 -15.97
CA SER A 237 9.26 19.47 -16.67
C SER A 237 9.59 19.10 -18.12
N LYS A 238 9.07 17.98 -18.66
CA LYS A 238 9.25 17.64 -20.11
C LYS A 238 8.70 18.70 -21.03
N THR A 239 7.62 19.35 -20.63
CA THR A 239 7.02 20.51 -21.30
C THR A 239 6.86 21.62 -20.27
N LYS A 240 6.81 22.86 -20.73
CA LYS A 240 6.50 23.98 -19.83
C LYS A 240 5.09 23.83 -19.28
N LEU A 241 4.93 24.12 -17.98
CA LEU A 241 3.64 23.99 -17.30
C LEU A 241 2.84 25.29 -17.42
N ASP A 242 1.60 25.15 -17.85
CA ASP A 242 0.61 26.23 -17.80
C ASP A 242 -0.26 26.10 -16.54
N ASP A 243 -0.74 24.89 -16.24
CA ASP A 243 -1.48 24.58 -15.01
C ASP A 243 -0.62 23.85 -13.97
N GLY A 244 -1.04 23.90 -12.70
CA GLY A 244 -0.33 23.26 -11.58
C GLY A 244 1.00 23.90 -11.22
N ARG A 245 1.30 25.08 -11.73
CA ARG A 245 2.58 25.82 -11.56
C ARG A 245 2.98 26.01 -10.10
N ASP A 246 2.04 26.43 -9.26
CA ASP A 246 2.32 26.69 -7.84
C ASP A 246 2.72 25.41 -7.10
N ARG A 247 2.11 24.26 -7.43
CA ARG A 247 2.44 22.97 -6.84
C ARG A 247 3.74 22.40 -7.37
N PHE A 248 3.97 22.49 -8.67
CA PHE A 248 5.25 22.10 -9.24
C PHE A 248 6.40 22.89 -8.59
N MET A 249 6.29 24.22 -8.55
CA MET A 249 7.33 25.08 -7.98
C MET A 249 7.51 24.84 -6.48
N TYR A 250 6.44 24.57 -5.73
CA TYR A 250 6.55 24.16 -4.32
C TYR A 250 7.42 22.90 -4.17
N ASN A 251 7.09 21.84 -4.92
CA ASN A 251 7.85 20.60 -4.88
C ASN A 251 9.29 20.76 -5.41
N TYR A 252 9.49 21.64 -6.41
CA TYR A 252 10.82 22.02 -6.89
C TYR A 252 11.62 22.72 -5.79
N MET A 253 11.01 23.62 -5.03
CA MET A 253 11.68 24.32 -3.90
C MET A 253 12.13 23.33 -2.82
N VAL A 254 11.30 22.31 -2.49
CA VAL A 254 11.70 21.22 -1.57
C VAL A 254 12.92 20.48 -2.09
N PHE A 255 12.91 20.10 -3.35
CA PHE A 255 14.02 19.43 -4.01
C PHE A 255 15.27 20.32 -4.08
N ALA A 256 15.11 21.56 -4.54
CA ALA A 256 16.21 22.50 -4.72
C ALA A 256 16.92 22.80 -3.40
N LYS A 257 16.18 22.97 -2.31
CA LYS A 257 16.77 23.20 -0.99
C LYS A 257 17.60 22.02 -0.52
N LYS A 258 17.14 20.80 -0.74
CA LYS A 258 17.91 19.58 -0.41
C LYS A 258 19.18 19.45 -1.25
N LYS A 259 19.07 19.68 -2.56
CA LYS A 259 20.18 19.48 -3.51
C LYS A 259 21.18 20.61 -3.49
N TYR A 260 20.73 21.85 -3.54
CA TYR A 260 21.59 23.03 -3.77
C TYR A 260 21.89 23.83 -2.51
N LYS A 261 21.33 23.43 -1.36
CA LYS A 261 21.55 24.10 -0.05
C LYS A 261 21.36 25.61 -0.17
N ASP A 262 22.33 26.44 0.20
CA ASP A 262 22.22 27.90 0.20
C ASP A 262 21.98 28.52 -1.18
N LYS A 263 22.28 27.80 -2.27
CA LYS A 263 22.06 28.27 -3.66
C LYS A 263 20.65 27.99 -4.19
N TRP A 264 19.79 27.37 -3.37
CA TRP A 264 18.45 27.00 -3.81
C TRP A 264 17.58 28.18 -4.32
N PRO A 265 17.67 29.44 -3.82
CA PRO A 265 16.85 30.54 -4.33
C PRO A 265 17.16 30.88 -5.79
N ASP A 266 18.46 30.84 -6.18
CA ASP A 266 18.88 31.09 -7.56
C ASP A 266 18.35 29.99 -8.49
N GLN A 267 18.37 28.74 -8.05
CA GLN A 267 17.84 27.61 -8.81
C GLN A 267 16.32 27.71 -8.98
N VAL A 268 15.60 28.12 -7.94
CA VAL A 268 14.15 28.37 -8.03
C VAL A 268 13.85 29.49 -9.02
N SER A 269 14.65 30.54 -9.02
CA SER A 269 14.51 31.63 -9.99
C SER A 269 14.75 31.14 -11.42
N ALA A 270 15.77 30.32 -11.65
CA ALA A 270 16.01 29.71 -12.96
C ALA A 270 14.88 28.77 -13.39
N ALA A 271 14.40 27.94 -12.47
CA ALA A 271 13.30 26.98 -12.71
C ALA A 271 11.99 27.70 -13.10
N ASN A 272 11.69 28.84 -12.50
CA ASN A 272 10.53 29.65 -12.80
C ASN A 272 10.45 29.99 -14.32
N TYR A 273 11.57 30.33 -14.93
CA TYR A 273 11.64 30.65 -16.36
C TYR A 273 11.80 29.42 -17.25
N SER A 274 12.45 28.37 -16.74
CA SER A 274 12.71 27.15 -17.50
C SER A 274 11.51 26.26 -17.63
N TYR A 275 10.72 26.12 -16.58
CA TYR A 275 9.68 25.09 -16.47
C TYR A 275 8.24 25.62 -16.53
N LEU A 276 8.02 26.96 -16.40
CA LEU A 276 6.68 27.52 -16.48
C LEU A 276 6.45 28.20 -17.83
N GLU A 277 5.26 27.99 -18.41
CA GLU A 277 4.85 28.70 -19.64
C GLU A 277 4.64 30.19 -19.35
N SER A 278 3.96 30.50 -18.26
CA SER A 278 3.79 31.84 -17.73
C SER A 278 4.54 31.95 -16.40
N PRO A 279 5.79 32.40 -16.40
CA PRO A 279 6.59 32.54 -15.19
C PRO A 279 5.96 33.50 -14.18
N TRP A 280 6.17 33.25 -12.91
CA TRP A 280 5.84 34.23 -11.88
C TRP A 280 6.65 35.51 -12.07
N ASP A 281 6.03 36.65 -11.82
CA ASP A 281 6.76 37.89 -11.75
C ASP A 281 7.75 37.89 -10.55
N LYS A 282 8.68 38.82 -10.58
CA LYS A 282 9.75 38.91 -9.58
C LYS A 282 9.18 39.09 -8.17
N ALA A 283 8.13 39.90 -8.01
CA ALA A 283 7.55 40.17 -6.70
C ALA A 283 6.93 38.90 -6.08
N LYS A 284 6.16 38.14 -6.87
CA LYS A 284 5.58 36.84 -6.46
C LYS A 284 6.67 35.85 -6.15
N LEU A 285 7.71 35.73 -6.97
CA LEU A 285 8.81 34.81 -6.80
C LEU A 285 9.58 35.11 -5.50
N ASP A 286 9.95 36.37 -5.28
CA ASP A 286 10.67 36.81 -4.07
C ASP A 286 9.82 36.57 -2.83
N LEU A 287 8.50 36.82 -2.91
CA LEU A 287 7.57 36.52 -1.81
C LEU A 287 7.55 35.03 -1.47
N LYS A 288 7.47 34.15 -2.48
CA LYS A 288 7.46 32.70 -2.27
C LYS A 288 8.78 32.19 -1.68
N ILE A 289 9.91 32.68 -2.17
CA ILE A 289 11.22 32.33 -1.64
C ILE A 289 11.36 32.82 -0.19
N LYS A 290 10.99 34.06 0.10
CA LYS A 290 11.03 34.65 1.46
C LYS A 290 10.08 33.98 2.44
N ALA A 291 8.87 33.60 1.97
CA ALA A 291 7.87 32.93 2.78
C ALA A 291 8.22 31.47 3.07
N TRP A 292 9.26 30.92 2.43
CA TRP A 292 9.66 29.54 2.62
C TRP A 292 10.21 29.28 4.02
N LYS A 293 9.42 28.66 4.87
CA LYS A 293 9.77 28.32 6.26
C LYS A 293 10.44 26.93 6.42
N GLY A 294 10.93 26.39 5.37
CA GLY A 294 11.16 25.02 4.93
C GLY A 294 12.30 24.23 5.51
N GLU A 295 12.61 24.23 6.80
CA GLU A 295 13.38 23.09 7.35
C GLU A 295 12.54 21.81 7.43
N THR A 296 11.21 21.93 7.46
CA THR A 296 10.24 20.84 7.64
C THR A 296 9.27 20.66 6.48
N ALA A 297 9.52 21.33 5.34
CA ALA A 297 8.60 21.22 4.21
C ALA A 297 8.80 19.91 3.45
N GLY A 298 7.75 19.11 3.34
CA GLY A 298 7.70 17.87 2.56
C GLY A 298 7.12 18.05 1.17
N HIS A 299 7.31 17.04 0.29
CA HIS A 299 6.69 17.01 -1.02
C HIS A 299 5.19 16.74 -0.94
N THR A 300 4.39 17.44 -1.76
CA THR A 300 2.94 17.21 -1.87
C THR A 300 2.64 16.14 -2.92
N CYS A 301 3.07 14.89 -2.66
CA CYS A 301 3.00 13.78 -3.61
C CYS A 301 1.58 13.35 -4.00
N TYR A 302 0.57 13.77 -3.25
CA TYR A 302 -0.84 13.43 -3.44
C TYR A 302 -1.63 14.49 -4.21
N GLU A 303 -0.98 15.55 -4.67
CA GLU A 303 -1.62 16.65 -5.41
C GLU A 303 -1.19 16.66 -6.88
N ASP A 304 -2.13 17.04 -7.78
CA ASP A 304 -1.82 17.22 -9.21
C ASP A 304 -0.95 18.47 -9.42
N PRO A 305 -0.03 18.47 -10.39
CA PRO A 305 0.26 17.41 -11.38
C PRO A 305 1.26 16.34 -10.89
N ILE A 306 1.73 16.42 -9.66
CA ILE A 306 2.77 15.54 -9.11
C ILE A 306 2.24 14.12 -8.92
N LYS A 307 1.03 13.99 -8.39
CA LYS A 307 0.37 12.72 -8.10
C LYS A 307 0.32 11.78 -9.30
N ASP A 308 -0.12 12.31 -10.46
CA ASP A 308 -0.32 11.51 -11.67
C ASP A 308 0.99 11.05 -12.33
N LYS A 309 2.13 11.59 -11.91
CA LYS A 309 3.47 11.25 -12.40
C LYS A 309 4.36 10.64 -11.32
N CYS A 310 3.77 10.20 -10.21
CA CYS A 310 4.51 9.67 -9.08
C CYS A 310 5.08 8.27 -9.38
N MET A 311 6.40 8.15 -9.32
CA MET A 311 7.17 6.90 -9.40
C MET A 311 7.81 6.65 -8.03
N ARG A 312 6.99 6.24 -7.06
CA ARG A 312 7.35 6.24 -5.65
C ARG A 312 8.56 5.37 -5.33
N SER A 313 8.58 4.13 -5.82
CA SER A 313 9.68 3.19 -5.60
C SER A 313 11.02 3.69 -6.11
N LEU A 314 11.04 4.31 -7.31
CA LEU A 314 12.24 4.92 -7.85
C LEU A 314 12.63 6.18 -7.06
N CYS A 315 11.66 7.01 -6.66
CA CYS A 315 11.90 8.23 -5.90
C CYS A 315 12.61 7.96 -4.57
N TYR A 316 12.24 6.89 -3.87
CA TYR A 316 12.87 6.47 -2.61
C TYR A 316 14.32 6.02 -2.76
N LYS A 317 14.71 5.50 -3.92
CA LYS A 317 16.09 5.08 -4.22
C LYS A 317 17.02 6.27 -4.54
N ARG A 318 16.46 7.46 -4.80
CA ARG A 318 17.22 8.63 -5.24
C ARG A 318 17.69 9.51 -4.08
N PRO A 319 18.92 10.05 -4.14
CA PRO A 319 19.51 10.87 -3.08
C PRO A 319 18.66 12.06 -2.62
N PHE A 320 18.04 12.78 -3.57
CA PHE A 320 17.18 13.93 -3.30
C PHE A 320 15.70 13.65 -3.61
N GLY A 321 15.33 12.38 -3.70
CA GLY A 321 13.95 11.97 -3.74
C GLY A 321 13.23 12.20 -2.40
N VAL A 322 12.02 11.69 -2.30
CA VAL A 322 11.29 11.64 -1.02
C VAL A 322 11.94 10.52 -0.21
N LYS A 323 13.06 10.84 0.44
CA LYS A 323 13.65 9.94 1.42
C LYS A 323 12.95 10.10 2.76
N SER A 324 13.23 9.14 3.61
CA SER A 324 12.78 8.97 4.97
C SER A 324 12.95 10.15 5.94
N ASP A 325 13.59 11.26 5.53
CA ASP A 325 13.77 12.41 6.40
C ASP A 325 12.51 13.29 6.54
N SER A 326 11.56 13.14 5.63
CA SER A 326 10.22 13.73 5.76
C SER A 326 9.22 12.91 4.93
N ILE A 327 8.44 12.10 5.59
CA ILE A 327 7.38 11.34 4.94
C ILE A 327 6.14 12.22 4.94
N SER A 328 5.65 12.57 3.75
CA SER A 328 4.43 13.38 3.56
C SER A 328 3.13 12.63 3.90
N VAL A 329 3.24 11.62 4.76
CA VAL A 329 2.11 10.80 5.22
C VAL A 329 2.21 10.67 6.73
N PHE A 330 1.08 10.69 7.40
CA PHE A 330 1.02 10.35 8.83
C PHE A 330 1.52 8.92 9.03
N PRO A 331 2.28 8.62 10.11
CA PRO A 331 2.87 7.28 10.30
C PRO A 331 1.79 6.20 10.32
N GLU A 332 2.04 5.12 9.62
CA GLU A 332 1.29 3.89 9.82
C GLU A 332 1.73 3.27 11.15
N ILE A 333 0.78 3.13 12.06
CA ILE A 333 1.02 2.59 13.40
C ILE A 333 0.36 1.22 13.47
N GLN A 334 1.14 0.22 13.89
CA GLN A 334 0.72 -1.16 14.10
C GLN A 334 1.04 -1.60 15.53
N ASP A 335 0.43 -2.70 15.95
CA ASP A 335 0.70 -3.37 17.22
C ASP A 335 0.62 -2.39 18.41
N PHE A 336 -0.48 -1.62 18.47
CA PHE A 336 -0.67 -0.61 19.52
C PHE A 336 -1.01 -1.26 20.85
N GLU A 337 -0.17 -1.06 21.85
CA GLU A 337 -0.32 -1.61 23.20
C GLU A 337 -0.49 -0.48 24.22
N MET A 338 -1.37 -0.71 25.18
CA MET A 338 -1.57 0.16 26.34
C MET A 338 -1.18 -0.59 27.61
N ILE A 339 -0.06 -0.20 28.19
CA ILE A 339 0.38 -0.72 29.50
C ILE A 339 -0.23 0.19 30.56
N THR A 340 -1.02 -0.38 31.46
CA THR A 340 -1.82 0.39 32.44
C THR A 340 -1.36 0.21 33.88
N TYR A 341 -0.24 -0.47 34.10
CA TYR A 341 0.32 -0.76 35.42
C TYR A 341 1.71 -0.14 35.57
N ALA A 342 2.18 0.00 36.80
CA ALA A 342 3.41 0.67 37.18
C ALA A 342 3.48 2.10 36.63
N GLU A 343 4.26 2.35 35.61
CA GLU A 343 4.24 3.61 34.85
C GLU A 343 3.47 3.38 33.56
N PRO A 344 2.26 3.98 33.41
CA PRO A 344 1.45 3.79 32.21
C PRO A 344 2.19 4.26 30.96
N GLU A 345 2.24 3.40 29.93
CA GLU A 345 2.90 3.73 28.68
C GLU A 345 2.11 3.21 27.47
N TYR A 346 2.35 3.82 26.32
CA TYR A 346 1.93 3.28 25.03
C TYR A 346 3.14 2.75 24.28
N ARG A 347 3.00 1.57 23.69
CA ARG A 347 3.96 0.97 22.76
C ARG A 347 3.30 0.72 21.44
N PHE A 348 3.98 1.01 20.36
CA PHE A 348 3.49 0.71 19.00
C PHE A 348 4.64 0.66 18.02
N ASN A 349 4.43 -0.03 16.93
CA ASN A 349 5.37 -0.07 15.82
C ASN A 349 5.01 0.99 14.78
N VAL A 350 5.98 1.81 14.42
CA VAL A 350 5.92 2.71 13.27
C VAL A 350 6.46 1.98 12.06
N ILE A 351 5.65 1.90 11.02
CA ILE A 351 6.08 1.30 9.75
C ILE A 351 6.83 2.35 8.96
N MET A 352 8.09 2.06 8.72
CA MET A 352 8.99 2.91 7.94
C MET A 352 8.73 2.72 6.44
N PRO A 353 9.15 3.66 5.57
CA PRO A 353 8.96 3.55 4.11
C PRO A 353 9.59 2.34 3.44
N ASN A 354 10.62 1.78 4.09
CA ASN A 354 11.28 0.54 3.67
C ASN A 354 10.65 -0.71 4.30
N ASP A 355 9.44 -0.57 4.86
CA ASP A 355 8.68 -1.57 5.59
C ASP A 355 9.36 -2.08 6.90
N ASP A 356 10.45 -1.47 7.34
CA ASP A 356 11.01 -1.72 8.67
C ASP A 356 10.03 -1.27 9.75
N LYS A 357 9.98 -2.04 10.83
CA LYS A 357 9.18 -1.71 12.01
C LYS A 357 10.09 -1.14 13.11
N ILE A 358 9.82 0.09 13.51
CA ILE A 358 10.51 0.71 14.65
C ILE A 358 9.53 0.82 15.80
N GLN A 359 9.85 0.20 16.93
CA GLN A 359 9.05 0.33 18.14
C GLN A 359 9.23 1.70 18.76
N VAL A 360 8.12 2.38 19.00
CA VAL A 360 8.05 3.67 19.70
C VAL A 360 7.40 3.45 21.06
N VAL A 361 8.02 3.99 22.11
CA VAL A 361 7.54 3.90 23.48
C VAL A 361 7.23 5.31 23.98
N ILE A 362 6.01 5.53 24.49
CA ILE A 362 5.56 6.81 25.07
C ILE A 362 5.22 6.59 26.53
N THR A 363 6.13 6.97 27.41
CA THR A 363 5.99 6.80 28.86
C THR A 363 5.07 7.86 29.48
N ASN A 364 4.90 9.02 28.84
CA ASN A 364 3.94 10.01 29.27
C ASN A 364 2.66 9.94 28.43
N THR A 365 1.67 9.19 28.89
CA THR A 365 0.41 8.96 28.18
C THR A 365 -0.40 10.22 27.89
N LYS A 366 -0.15 11.34 28.62
CA LYS A 366 -0.76 12.64 28.33
C LYS A 366 -0.30 13.22 26.99
N LEU A 367 0.91 12.87 26.55
CA LEU A 367 1.46 13.32 25.26
C LEU A 367 0.70 12.74 24.06
N MET A 368 -0.04 11.64 24.24
CA MET A 368 -0.91 11.09 23.18
C MET A 368 -2.16 11.91 22.91
N THR A 369 -2.36 13.04 23.60
CA THR A 369 -3.54 13.90 23.40
C THR A 369 -3.35 14.88 22.25
N THR A 370 -2.12 15.23 21.91
CA THR A 370 -1.80 16.18 20.84
C THR A 370 -0.98 15.52 19.74
N GLN A 371 -1.38 15.77 18.50
CA GLN A 371 -0.69 15.23 17.33
C GLN A 371 0.77 15.68 17.24
N LYS A 372 1.03 16.94 17.61
CA LYS A 372 2.39 17.51 17.58
C LYS A 372 3.34 16.74 18.49
N GLU A 373 2.89 16.39 19.68
CA GLU A 373 3.70 15.65 20.66
C GLU A 373 3.95 14.21 20.21
N VAL A 374 2.91 13.54 19.70
CA VAL A 374 3.05 12.18 19.13
C VAL A 374 4.08 12.17 18.00
N LEU A 375 3.98 13.11 17.06
CA LEU A 375 4.90 13.18 15.92
C LEU A 375 6.32 13.54 16.35
N ASN A 376 6.49 14.40 17.35
CA ASN A 376 7.81 14.71 17.90
C ASN A 376 8.46 13.50 18.55
N LEU A 377 7.70 12.71 19.32
CA LEU A 377 8.22 11.50 19.96
C LEU A 377 8.56 10.42 18.94
N VAL A 378 7.72 10.25 17.91
CA VAL A 378 8.01 9.36 16.78
C VAL A 378 9.30 9.82 16.10
N TRP A 379 9.44 11.11 15.80
CA TRP A 379 10.66 11.64 15.20
C TRP A 379 11.91 11.41 16.07
N GLN A 380 11.83 11.66 17.37
CA GLN A 380 12.95 11.44 18.29
C GLN A 380 13.44 10.00 18.32
N GLN A 381 12.52 9.03 18.18
CA GLN A 381 12.84 7.61 18.28
C GLN A 381 13.11 6.93 16.92
N THR A 382 12.58 7.47 15.83
CA THR A 382 12.75 6.90 14.49
C THR A 382 13.73 7.69 13.62
N GLY A 383 14.03 8.93 13.97
CA GLY A 383 14.80 9.86 13.13
C GLY A 383 14.01 10.38 11.93
N VAL A 384 12.72 10.07 11.81
CA VAL A 384 11.88 10.40 10.67
C VAL A 384 10.73 11.32 11.08
N TYR A 385 10.60 12.43 10.37
CA TYR A 385 9.48 13.35 10.57
C TYR A 385 8.31 12.99 9.65
N PHE A 386 7.13 12.85 10.22
CA PHE A 386 5.90 12.55 9.51
C PHE A 386 4.98 13.78 9.49
N GLU A 387 4.21 13.94 8.41
CA GLU A 387 3.27 15.05 8.31
C GLU A 387 2.01 14.85 9.17
N PRO A 388 1.50 15.96 9.74
CA PRO A 388 0.30 15.90 10.55
C PRO A 388 -0.97 15.69 9.71
N LEU A 389 -1.92 14.94 10.25
CA LEU A 389 -3.29 14.87 9.76
C LEU A 389 -4.07 16.15 10.09
N LYS A 390 -5.23 16.31 9.43
CA LYS A 390 -6.21 17.27 9.94
C LYS A 390 -6.65 16.88 11.36
N PRO A 391 -6.92 17.85 12.28
CA PRO A 391 -7.23 17.53 13.67
C PRO A 391 -8.39 16.54 13.87
N LYS A 392 -9.38 16.56 12.98
CA LYS A 392 -10.51 15.62 13.00
C LYS A 392 -10.05 14.19 12.69
N ASP A 393 -9.20 14.04 11.69
CA ASP A 393 -8.71 12.74 11.23
C ASP A 393 -7.74 12.13 12.25
N PHE A 394 -6.91 12.96 12.88
CA PHE A 394 -6.05 12.51 13.98
C PHE A 394 -6.86 11.98 15.18
N ARG A 395 -7.93 12.68 15.58
CA ARG A 395 -8.80 12.20 16.66
C ARG A 395 -9.46 10.87 16.32
N ALA A 396 -9.91 10.69 15.07
CA ALA A 396 -10.48 9.44 14.61
C ALA A 396 -9.46 8.29 14.70
N LYS A 397 -8.22 8.51 14.22
CA LYS A 397 -7.11 7.57 14.32
C LYS A 397 -6.75 7.23 15.77
N LEU A 398 -6.63 8.23 16.63
CA LEU A 398 -6.32 8.01 18.05
C LEU A 398 -7.38 7.18 18.75
N ASN A 399 -8.66 7.40 18.43
CA ASN A 399 -9.76 6.61 18.96
C ASN A 399 -9.78 5.19 18.39
N GLU A 400 -9.38 5.01 17.15
CA GLU A 400 -9.21 3.71 16.51
C GLU A 400 -8.12 2.90 17.22
N TRP A 401 -6.92 3.48 17.43
CA TRP A 401 -5.82 2.84 18.14
C TRP A 401 -6.20 2.46 19.58
N ARG A 402 -6.89 3.35 20.31
CA ARG A 402 -7.35 3.07 21.68
C ARG A 402 -8.40 1.96 21.76
N ARG A 403 -9.22 1.80 20.72
CA ARG A 403 -10.23 0.72 20.66
C ARG A 403 -9.61 -0.60 20.27
N ASN A 404 -8.70 -0.58 19.31
CA ASN A 404 -8.11 -1.77 18.72
C ASN A 404 -6.78 -2.17 19.40
N GLY A 405 -6.24 -1.30 20.26
CA GLY A 405 -4.99 -1.54 20.97
C GLY A 405 -5.14 -2.59 22.06
N GLN A 406 -4.13 -3.43 22.17
CA GLN A 406 -4.06 -4.44 23.20
C GLN A 406 -3.81 -3.78 24.57
N LYS A 407 -4.67 -4.07 25.56
CA LYS A 407 -4.42 -3.69 26.94
C LYS A 407 -3.55 -4.77 27.59
N ILE A 408 -2.37 -4.39 27.99
CA ILE A 408 -1.45 -5.27 28.73
C ILE A 408 -1.69 -5.04 30.20
N THR A 409 -2.25 -6.04 30.85
CA THR A 409 -2.38 -6.11 32.31
C THR A 409 -1.17 -6.82 32.89
N PRO A 410 -0.76 -6.51 34.13
CA PRO A 410 0.34 -7.19 34.75
C PRO A 410 0.06 -8.69 34.90
N PRO A 411 1.08 -9.54 34.88
CA PRO A 411 0.92 -10.93 35.27
C PRO A 411 0.24 -11.02 36.65
N LYS A 412 -0.57 -12.03 36.86
CA LYS A 412 -1.20 -12.27 38.14
C LYS A 412 -0.12 -12.30 39.26
N GLY A 413 -0.33 -11.57 40.35
CA GLY A 413 0.65 -11.43 41.44
C GLY A 413 1.64 -10.27 41.31
N THR A 414 1.55 -9.43 40.28
CA THR A 414 2.42 -8.25 40.13
C THR A 414 1.75 -6.96 40.58
N GLN A 415 0.43 -6.93 40.76
CA GLN A 415 -0.27 -5.80 41.38
C GLN A 415 -0.06 -5.84 42.91
N ILE A 416 -0.01 -4.70 43.53
CA ILE A 416 0.14 -4.57 44.99
C ILE A 416 -0.97 -5.32 45.72
N GLU A 417 -2.20 -5.23 45.21
CA GLU A 417 -3.37 -5.92 45.75
C GLU A 417 -3.27 -7.44 45.65
N ASP A 418 -2.84 -7.97 44.50
CA ASP A 418 -2.60 -9.41 44.31
C ASP A 418 -1.45 -9.93 45.21
N ARG A 419 -0.42 -9.11 45.40
CA ARG A 419 0.68 -9.45 46.31
C ARG A 419 0.23 -9.46 47.76
N LEU A 420 -0.57 -8.48 48.17
CA LEU A 420 -1.13 -8.43 49.52
C LEU A 420 -2.05 -9.61 49.80
N GLU A 421 -2.89 -10.00 48.83
CA GLU A 421 -3.73 -11.19 48.95
C GLU A 421 -2.89 -12.48 49.06
N GLU A 422 -1.85 -12.59 48.25
CA GLU A 422 -0.97 -13.77 48.27
C GLU A 422 -0.11 -13.80 49.54
N GLU A 423 0.38 -12.65 50.02
CA GLU A 423 1.11 -12.54 51.27
C GLU A 423 0.21 -12.83 52.49
N LEU A 424 -1.03 -12.33 52.47
CA LEU A 424 -2.04 -12.63 53.50
C LEU A 424 -2.42 -14.12 53.50
N PHE A 425 -2.57 -14.72 52.33
CA PHE A 425 -2.87 -16.14 52.19
C PHE A 425 -1.72 -16.99 52.70
N GLN A 426 -0.45 -16.66 52.40
CA GLN A 426 0.73 -17.35 52.93
C GLN A 426 0.87 -17.16 54.45
N TYR A 427 0.52 -15.98 54.97
CA TYR A 427 0.50 -15.71 56.39
C TYR A 427 -0.56 -16.57 57.10
N CYS A 428 -1.74 -16.67 56.55
CA CYS A 428 -2.83 -17.47 57.09
C CYS A 428 -2.53 -18.98 57.09
N ILE A 429 -1.81 -19.48 56.05
CA ILE A 429 -1.51 -20.91 55.93
C ILE A 429 -0.26 -21.26 56.71
N ASN A 430 0.80 -20.47 56.64
CA ASN A 430 2.13 -20.81 57.12
C ASN A 430 2.53 -20.06 58.40
N GLY A 431 1.71 -19.15 58.87
CA GLY A 431 1.95 -18.33 60.05
C GLY A 431 2.99 -17.21 59.86
N PRO A 432 3.28 -16.46 60.95
CA PRO A 432 4.08 -15.22 60.90
C PRO A 432 5.50 -15.39 60.35
N GLN A 433 6.10 -16.53 60.52
CA GLN A 433 7.50 -16.76 60.08
C GLN A 433 7.65 -16.86 58.56
N ALA A 434 6.68 -17.38 57.86
CA ALA A 434 6.70 -17.46 56.39
C ALA A 434 6.46 -16.10 55.76
N HIS A 435 5.61 -15.30 56.38
CA HIS A 435 5.33 -13.92 55.93
C HIS A 435 6.57 -13.01 56.07
N GLN A 436 7.28 -13.09 57.19
CA GLN A 436 8.52 -12.36 57.39
C GLN A 436 9.61 -12.73 56.36
N ARG A 437 9.69 -14.01 55.96
CA ARG A 437 10.65 -14.45 54.94
C ARG A 437 10.30 -13.91 53.55
N SER A 438 9.03 -13.83 53.19
CA SER A 438 8.60 -13.26 51.91
C SER A 438 8.86 -11.75 51.86
N GLN A 439 8.67 -11.03 52.93
CA GLN A 439 8.95 -9.59 53.05
C GLN A 439 10.44 -9.27 52.94
N ILE A 440 11.31 -10.06 53.57
CA ILE A 440 12.76 -9.88 53.48
C ILE A 440 13.27 -10.13 52.08
N HIS A 441 12.63 -11.03 51.34
CA HIS A 441 13.03 -11.35 49.97
C HIS A 441 12.60 -10.24 48.98
N ASN A 442 11.54 -9.49 49.27
CA ASN A 442 11.02 -8.41 48.41
C ASN A 442 11.51 -7.02 48.88
N GLY A 443 12.41 -6.90 49.82
CA GLY A 443 13.02 -5.63 50.25
C GLY A 443 12.06 -4.70 51.04
N SER A 444 10.90 -5.18 51.43
CA SER A 444 9.97 -4.43 52.27
C SER A 444 10.09 -4.89 53.73
N CYS A 445 10.82 -4.12 54.55
CA CYS A 445 10.80 -4.26 56.01
C CYS A 445 9.49 -3.70 56.56
N TYR A 446 8.58 -4.57 56.96
CA TYR A 446 7.58 -4.23 57.96
C TYR A 446 7.87 -5.07 59.20
N THR A 447 8.41 -4.39 60.19
CA THR A 447 8.46 -4.93 61.52
C THR A 447 7.13 -4.66 62.22
N GLU A 448 6.36 -5.68 62.40
CA GLU A 448 5.66 -5.99 63.65
C GLU A 448 5.09 -7.39 63.58
#